data_9b795802a97ba6ccdbb3876b190da708
#
_entry.id   9b795802a97ba6ccdbb3876b190da708
#
_cell.length_a   1.000
_cell.length_b   1.000
_cell.length_c   1.000
_cell.angle_alpha   90.00
_cell.angle_beta   90.00
_cell.angle_gamma   90.00
#
_symmetry.space_group_name_H-M   'P 1'
#
loop_
_entity.id
_entity.type
_entity.pdbx_description
1 polymer ?
#
loop_
_entity_poly.entity_id
_entity_poly.type
_entity_poly.pdbx_seq_one_letter_code
_entity_poly.pdbx_strand_id
1 'polypeptide(L)'
;MLRISYEPQRAAGGSVLKLEGQVSGRWVAELRRAYDDRRPAVGAMTIDLRDVTFIDRAGIAFFDEIYPDVTLINCSLFAAEQLKPVIARHDAV
;
A
#
# COMPACT_ATOMS: atom_id res chain seq x y z
N MET A 1 -6.21 -14.05 3.50
CA MET A 1 -6.61 -13.11 4.54
C MET A 1 -5.65 -11.94 4.61
N LEU A 2 -6.14 -10.74 4.84
CA LEU A 2 -5.32 -9.54 4.94
C LEU A 2 -5.54 -8.87 6.29
N ARG A 3 -4.46 -8.58 6.98
CA ARG A 3 -4.51 -7.83 8.23
C ARG A 3 -3.96 -6.44 8.00
N ILE A 4 -4.73 -5.44 8.39
CA ILE A 4 -4.38 -4.04 8.20
C ILE A 4 -4.25 -3.38 9.57
N SER A 5 -3.08 -2.79 9.83
CA SER A 5 -2.84 -2.05 11.08
C SER A 5 -2.50 -0.61 10.73
N TYR A 6 -2.98 0.31 11.55
CA TYR A 6 -2.77 1.74 11.34
C TYR A 6 -1.89 2.31 12.43
N GLU A 7 -0.90 3.10 12.04
CA GLU A 7 -0.01 3.80 12.96
C GLU A 7 0.11 5.27 12.55
N PRO A 8 -0.29 6.22 13.40
CA PRO A 8 -0.11 7.62 13.08
C PRO A 8 1.37 8.02 13.20
N GLN A 9 1.83 8.84 12.26
CA GLN A 9 3.20 9.35 12.27
C GLN A 9 3.19 10.79 12.79
N ARG A 10 3.52 10.96 14.06
CA ARG A 10 3.45 12.27 14.70
C ARG A 10 4.41 13.28 14.10
N ALA A 11 5.65 12.87 13.85
CA ALA A 11 6.70 13.79 13.42
C ALA A 11 6.49 14.32 12.00
N ALA A 12 5.90 13.47 11.13
CA ALA A 12 5.75 13.82 9.72
C ALA A 12 4.34 14.28 9.34
N GLY A 13 3.40 14.19 10.28
CA GLY A 13 2.01 14.53 10.00
C GLY A 13 1.32 13.52 9.07
N GLY A 14 1.98 12.41 8.76
CA GLY A 14 1.44 11.37 7.88
C GLY A 14 0.87 10.21 8.66
N SER A 15 0.62 9.12 7.96
CA SER A 15 0.06 7.89 8.52
C SER A 15 0.73 6.69 7.90
N VAL A 16 0.81 5.59 8.66
CA VAL A 16 1.34 4.33 8.16
C VAL A 16 0.26 3.27 8.22
N LEU A 17 0.03 2.58 7.10
CA LEU A 17 -0.77 1.36 7.05
C LEU A 17 0.18 0.19 6.92
N LYS A 18 0.13 -0.71 7.88
CA LYS A 18 0.94 -1.93 7.85
C LYS A 18 0.08 -3.08 7.39
N LEU A 19 0.50 -3.78 6.34
CA LEU A 19 -0.27 -4.86 5.75
C LEU A 19 0.42 -6.19 6.01
N GLU A 20 -0.39 -7.21 6.34
CA GLU A 20 0.09 -8.57 6.55
C GLU A 20 -0.81 -9.55 5.80
N GLY A 21 -0.21 -10.41 4.99
CA GLY A 21 -0.93 -11.47 4.29
C GLY A 21 -1.12 -11.20 2.81
N GLN A 22 -2.32 -11.45 2.31
CA GLN A 22 -2.61 -11.44 0.88
C GLN A 22 -3.46 -10.23 0.50
N VAL A 23 -2.94 -9.42 -0.42
CA VAL A 23 -3.68 -8.29 -0.98
C VAL A 23 -4.39 -8.82 -2.22
N SER A 24 -5.54 -9.45 -2.03
CA SER A 24 -6.23 -10.13 -3.10
C SER A 24 -7.74 -10.16 -2.91
N GLY A 25 -8.46 -10.29 -4.01
CA GLY A 25 -9.90 -10.46 -4.03
C GLY A 25 -10.65 -9.41 -3.23
N ARG A 26 -11.56 -9.88 -2.37
CA ARG A 26 -12.39 -8.98 -1.54
C ARG A 26 -11.58 -8.15 -0.55
N TRP A 27 -10.37 -8.61 -0.22
CA TRP A 27 -9.52 -7.89 0.73
C TRP A 27 -9.03 -6.57 0.16
N VAL A 28 -9.01 -6.44 -1.16
CA VAL A 28 -8.64 -5.18 -1.81
C VAL A 28 -9.67 -4.10 -1.49
N ALA A 29 -10.97 -4.45 -1.44
CA ALA A 29 -12.01 -3.51 -1.05
C ALA A 29 -11.85 -3.05 0.40
N GLU A 30 -11.48 -3.99 1.29
CA GLU A 30 -11.21 -3.66 2.69
C GLU A 30 -10.01 -2.73 2.81
N LEU A 31 -8.98 -2.98 2.02
CA LEU A 31 -7.79 -2.13 2.01
C LEU A 31 -8.13 -0.73 1.49
N ARG A 32 -8.92 -0.63 0.44
CA ARG A 32 -9.36 0.66 -0.09
C ARG A 32 -10.12 1.46 0.97
N ARG A 33 -11.00 0.80 1.69
CA ARG A 33 -11.78 1.45 2.75
C ARG A 33 -10.86 1.97 3.85
N ALA A 34 -9.92 1.13 4.29
CA ALA A 34 -8.95 1.53 5.32
C ALA A 34 -8.09 2.69 4.85
N TYR A 35 -7.66 2.66 3.59
CA TYR A 35 -6.87 3.73 3.00
C TYR A 35 -7.65 5.05 2.98
N ASP A 36 -8.90 5.00 2.52
CA ASP A 36 -9.73 6.21 2.43
C ASP A 36 -10.03 6.79 3.81
N ASP A 37 -10.28 5.91 4.79
CA ASP A 37 -10.61 6.34 6.15
C ASP A 37 -9.40 6.93 6.89
N ARG A 38 -8.19 6.52 6.52
CA ARG A 38 -6.97 6.89 7.24
C ARG A 38 -6.10 7.86 6.48
N ARG A 39 -6.54 8.36 5.35
CA ARG A 39 -5.75 9.32 4.58
C ARG A 39 -5.51 10.55 5.44
N PRO A 40 -4.25 11.00 5.56
CA PRO A 40 -3.95 12.19 6.34
C PRO A 40 -4.42 13.44 5.62
N ALA A 41 -4.83 14.45 6.39
CA ALA A 41 -5.19 15.75 5.83
C ALA A 41 -3.92 16.45 5.29
N VAL A 42 -2.79 16.17 5.91
CA VAL A 42 -1.49 16.73 5.53
C VAL A 42 -0.47 15.61 5.55
N GLY A 43 0.43 15.60 4.57
CA GLY A 43 1.45 14.58 4.46
C GLY A 43 0.98 13.40 3.62
N ALA A 44 1.88 12.44 3.43
CA ALA A 44 1.63 11.28 2.60
C ALA A 44 1.28 10.07 3.44
N MET A 45 0.47 9.17 2.87
CA MET A 45 0.25 7.87 3.44
C MET A 45 1.45 6.98 3.14
N THR A 46 1.95 6.29 4.15
CA THR A 46 3.02 5.30 3.99
C THR A 46 2.40 3.92 4.15
N ILE A 47 2.74 3.01 3.26
CA ILE A 47 2.24 1.63 3.32
C ILE A 47 3.42 0.69 3.49
N ASP A 48 3.39 -0.07 4.58
CA ASP A 48 4.43 -1.03 4.93
C ASP A 48 4.05 -2.40 4.38
N LEU A 49 4.87 -2.92 3.48
CA LEU A 49 4.61 -4.18 2.78
C LEU A 49 5.49 -5.33 3.27
N ARG A 50 6.14 -5.18 4.41
CA ARG A 50 7.08 -6.18 4.91
C ARG A 50 6.48 -7.59 4.97
N ASP A 51 5.26 -7.71 5.44
CA ASP A 51 4.63 -9.00 5.69
C ASP A 51 3.57 -9.37 4.65
N VAL A 52 3.58 -8.70 3.50
CA VAL A 52 2.70 -9.05 2.39
C VAL A 52 3.26 -10.28 1.68
N THR A 53 2.44 -11.30 1.53
CA THR A 53 2.84 -12.58 0.94
C THR A 53 2.31 -12.80 -0.46
N PHE A 54 1.32 -12.03 -0.89
CA PHE A 54 0.75 -12.18 -2.22
C PHE A 54 -0.03 -10.92 -2.60
N ILE A 55 0.07 -10.52 -3.86
CA ILE A 55 -0.69 -9.41 -4.44
C ILE A 55 -1.25 -9.89 -5.76
N ASP A 56 -2.58 -9.89 -5.90
CA ASP A 56 -3.20 -10.30 -7.16
C ASP A 56 -3.40 -9.09 -8.09
N ARG A 57 -4.03 -9.33 -9.23
CA ARG A 57 -4.25 -8.29 -10.23
C ARG A 57 -5.04 -7.11 -9.65
N ALA A 58 -6.07 -7.39 -8.86
CA ALA A 58 -6.88 -6.34 -8.24
C ALA A 58 -6.05 -5.53 -7.25
N GLY A 59 -5.17 -6.19 -6.51
CA GLY A 59 -4.26 -5.52 -5.59
C GLY A 59 -3.27 -4.63 -6.33
N ILE A 60 -2.73 -5.12 -7.44
CA ILE A 60 -1.82 -4.34 -8.26
C ILE A 60 -2.52 -3.10 -8.82
N ALA A 61 -3.76 -3.26 -9.29
CA ALA A 61 -4.54 -2.13 -9.80
C ALA A 61 -4.78 -1.09 -8.71
N PHE A 62 -5.06 -1.53 -7.49
CA PHE A 62 -5.23 -0.63 -6.37
C PHE A 62 -3.96 0.17 -6.09
N PHE A 63 -2.81 -0.50 -6.01
CA PHE A 63 -1.54 0.20 -5.78
C PHE A 63 -1.19 1.14 -6.92
N ASP A 64 -1.50 0.76 -8.16
CA ASP A 64 -1.28 1.63 -9.31
C ASP A 64 -2.08 2.93 -9.19
N GLU A 65 -3.30 2.82 -8.69
CA GLU A 65 -4.19 3.97 -8.52
C GLU A 65 -3.69 4.94 -7.45
N ILE A 66 -3.17 4.43 -6.32
CA ILE A 66 -2.77 5.27 -5.20
C ILE A 66 -1.30 5.62 -5.19
N TYR A 67 -0.48 5.01 -6.03
CA TYR A 67 0.98 5.14 -5.99
C TYR A 67 1.48 6.58 -5.95
N PRO A 68 0.93 7.50 -6.73
CA PRO A 68 1.42 8.88 -6.71
C PRO A 68 1.29 9.57 -5.34
N ASP A 69 0.34 9.13 -4.51
CA ASP A 69 0.02 9.77 -3.25
C ASP A 69 0.53 9.02 -2.03
N VAL A 70 1.28 7.94 -2.22
CA VAL A 70 1.74 7.13 -1.11
C VAL A 70 3.23 6.85 -1.21
N THR A 71 3.82 6.44 -0.08
CA THR A 71 5.18 5.94 -0.02
C THR A 71 5.13 4.48 0.39
N LEU A 72 5.71 3.60 -0.43
CA LEU A 72 5.78 2.18 -0.11
C LEU A 72 7.11 1.88 0.57
N ILE A 73 7.07 1.19 1.71
CA ILE A 73 8.27 0.84 2.44
C ILE A 73 8.33 -0.66 2.72
N ASN A 74 9.53 -1.14 2.97
CA ASN A 74 9.78 -2.54 3.34
C ASN A 74 9.24 -3.54 2.32
N CYS A 75 9.31 -3.20 1.03
CA CYS A 75 8.90 -4.13 -0.01
C CYS A 75 9.81 -5.35 0.03
N SER A 76 9.23 -6.53 0.27
CA SER A 76 9.97 -7.78 0.14
C SER A 76 10.33 -7.98 -1.33
N LEU A 77 11.25 -8.90 -1.61
CA LEU A 77 11.58 -9.22 -3.00
C LEU A 77 10.34 -9.62 -3.79
N PHE A 78 9.45 -10.38 -3.14
CA PHE A 78 8.21 -10.79 -3.77
C PHE A 78 7.32 -9.59 -4.11
N ALA A 79 7.08 -8.71 -3.13
CA ALA A 79 6.24 -7.55 -3.33
C ALA A 79 6.82 -6.61 -4.38
N ALA A 80 8.13 -6.41 -4.36
CA ALA A 80 8.81 -5.57 -5.34
C ALA A 80 8.64 -6.11 -6.76
N GLU A 81 8.74 -7.43 -6.93
CA GLU A 81 8.52 -8.05 -8.24
C GLU A 81 7.08 -7.87 -8.72
N GLN A 82 6.11 -8.06 -7.82
CA GLN A 82 4.71 -7.91 -8.15
C GLN A 82 4.36 -6.47 -8.52
N LEU A 83 4.99 -5.50 -7.88
CA LEU A 83 4.70 -4.09 -8.09
C LEU A 83 5.63 -3.44 -9.13
N LYS A 84 6.53 -4.20 -9.72
CA LYS A 84 7.47 -3.68 -10.70
C LYS A 84 6.80 -2.87 -11.83
N PRO A 85 5.70 -3.35 -12.43
CA PRO A 85 5.02 -2.56 -13.47
C PRO A 85 4.46 -1.25 -12.95
N VAL A 86 3.97 -1.21 -11.71
CA VAL A 86 3.44 0.00 -11.09
C VAL A 86 4.56 1.01 -10.89
N ILE A 87 5.66 0.57 -10.29
CA ILE A 87 6.82 1.42 -10.02
C ILE A 87 7.39 1.96 -11.32
N ALA A 88 7.55 1.10 -12.33
CA ALA A 88 8.09 1.50 -13.63
C ALA A 88 7.20 2.55 -14.30
N ARG A 89 5.89 2.39 -14.21
CA ARG A 89 4.95 3.31 -14.85
C ARG A 89 4.99 4.71 -14.24
N HIS A 90 5.09 4.80 -12.92
CA HIS A 90 5.03 6.08 -12.22
C HIS A 90 6.40 6.74 -12.09
N ASP A 91 7.47 5.97 -12.11
CA ASP A 91 8.83 6.50 -12.03
C ASP A 91 9.42 6.79 -13.41
N ALA A 92 8.78 6.35 -14.47
CA ALA A 92 9.17 6.65 -15.83
C ALA A 92 8.78 8.08 -16.16
N VAL A 93 9.75 8.91 -16.41
CA VAL A 93 9.54 10.33 -16.72
C VAL A 93 9.84 10.58 -18.17
#